data_ea4137403e4d5e8a645d912b9f40912b
#
_entry.id   ea4137403e4d5e8a645d912b9f40912b
#
_cell.length_a   1.000
_cell.length_b   1.000
_cell.length_c   1.000
_cell.angle_alpha   90.00
_cell.angle_beta   90.00
_cell.angle_gamma   90.00
#
_symmetry.space_group_name_H-M   'P 1'
#
loop_
_entity.id
_entity.type
_entity.pdbx_description
1 polymer ?
#
loop_
_entity_poly.entity_id
_entity_poly.type
_entity_poly.pdbx_seq_one_letter_code
_entity_poly.pdbx_strand_id
1 'polypeptide(L)'
;PALFPEGILNYIRYFCIFEDDKTIIKKIAGYHQFYAVQKALEKVVEASQIDGDKKGGVVWHTQGAGKSLEMTCLAGQIVSDIRLGNPTIVMVTDRQDLDGQLFGVFNDAGDLLGESPKQANSIKELKDLLSDRPSGGIIFTTIQKFRPEKDEEKFSILTDRHNVIVMCDEAHRTQYGFKGVIDQKTGQMKYGLARALRDGLPNATFLAFTGTPISQDDRDTQAVFGEYVDIYDIQQAVDDGATVPIYYESRLAKIKLD
;
A
#
# COMPACT_ATOMS: atom_id res chain seq x y z
N PRO A 1 -17.88 -19.48 1.71
CA PRO A 1 -17.41 -19.33 0.34
C PRO A 1 -16.09 -20.07 0.09
N ALA A 2 -15.11 -20.02 1.03
CA ALA A 2 -13.81 -20.69 0.85
C ALA A 2 -13.89 -22.23 0.73
N LEU A 3 -14.98 -22.84 1.16
CA LEU A 3 -15.19 -24.30 1.14
C LEU A 3 -15.73 -24.83 -0.20
N PHE A 4 -16.13 -23.98 -1.13
CA PHE A 4 -16.47 -24.42 -2.48
C PHE A 4 -15.20 -24.72 -3.29
N PRO A 5 -15.23 -25.66 -4.26
CA PRO A 5 -14.05 -26.07 -5.01
C PRO A 5 -13.27 -24.89 -5.62
N GLU A 6 -13.95 -23.90 -6.19
CA GLU A 6 -13.36 -22.69 -6.75
C GLU A 6 -12.69 -21.83 -5.68
N GLY A 7 -13.30 -21.68 -4.51
CA GLY A 7 -12.73 -20.95 -3.37
C GLY A 7 -11.47 -21.62 -2.82
N ILE A 8 -11.45 -22.96 -2.76
CA ILE A 8 -10.27 -23.72 -2.31
C ILE A 8 -9.12 -23.57 -3.32
N LEU A 9 -9.38 -23.66 -4.60
CA LEU A 9 -8.36 -23.48 -5.64
C LEU A 9 -7.80 -22.05 -5.63
N ASN A 10 -8.65 -21.05 -5.49
CA ASN A 10 -8.24 -19.65 -5.33
C ASN A 10 -7.36 -19.48 -4.09
N TYR A 11 -7.76 -20.07 -2.96
CA TYR A 11 -7.00 -20.01 -1.71
C TYR A 11 -5.62 -20.67 -1.85
N ILE A 12 -5.55 -21.87 -2.43
CA ILE A 12 -4.26 -22.56 -2.66
C ILE A 12 -3.36 -21.75 -3.58
N ARG A 13 -3.93 -21.16 -4.63
CA ARG A 13 -3.17 -20.43 -5.66
C ARG A 13 -2.60 -19.12 -5.16
N TYR A 14 -3.37 -18.34 -4.39
CA TYR A 14 -3.03 -16.94 -4.07
C TYR A 14 -2.72 -16.68 -2.61
N PHE A 15 -3.05 -17.61 -1.69
CA PHE A 15 -2.94 -17.40 -0.25
C PHE A 15 -2.00 -18.39 0.43
N CYS A 16 -1.31 -19.22 -0.34
CA CYS A 16 -0.24 -20.09 0.12
C CYS A 16 1.07 -19.67 -0.55
N ILE A 17 1.97 -19.06 0.20
CA ILE A 17 3.27 -18.60 -0.29
C ILE A 17 4.36 -19.51 0.27
N PHE A 18 5.33 -19.86 -0.57
CA PHE A 18 6.50 -20.63 -0.18
C PHE A 18 7.72 -19.71 -0.24
N GLU A 19 8.38 -19.53 0.89
CA GLU A 19 9.65 -18.82 0.97
C GLU A 19 10.79 -19.86 0.95
N ASP A 20 11.79 -19.64 0.13
CA ASP A 20 13.00 -20.46 0.07
C ASP A 20 14.19 -19.70 0.70
N ASP A 21 14.26 -19.74 2.03
CA ASP A 21 15.43 -19.27 2.80
C ASP A 21 16.04 -20.44 3.54
N LYS A 22 17.02 -21.14 2.91
CA LYS A 22 17.71 -22.36 3.40
C LYS A 22 16.80 -23.53 3.73
N THR A 23 15.54 -23.27 4.07
CA THR A 23 14.47 -24.24 4.29
C THR A 23 13.17 -23.66 3.72
N ILE A 24 12.40 -24.50 3.04
CA ILE A 24 11.10 -24.06 2.50
C ILE A 24 10.14 -23.78 3.66
N ILE A 25 9.76 -22.52 3.80
CA ILE A 25 8.76 -22.07 4.78
C ILE A 25 7.45 -21.83 4.04
N LYS A 26 6.38 -22.53 4.45
CA LYS A 26 5.05 -22.32 3.92
C LYS A 26 4.30 -21.29 4.77
N LYS A 27 3.93 -20.17 4.18
CA LYS A 27 3.05 -19.16 4.77
C LYS A 27 1.64 -19.30 4.20
N ILE A 28 0.67 -19.35 5.09
CA ILE A 28 -0.75 -19.46 4.72
C ILE A 28 -1.48 -18.26 5.31
N ALA A 29 -2.21 -17.54 4.47
CA ALA A 29 -2.99 -16.39 4.92
C ALA A 29 -4.13 -16.81 5.84
N GLY A 30 -4.36 -16.04 6.89
CA GLY A 30 -5.51 -16.20 7.78
C GLY A 30 -6.84 -15.81 7.11
N TYR A 31 -7.96 -16.12 7.75
CA TYR A 31 -9.29 -15.81 7.22
C TYR A 31 -9.51 -14.31 7.02
N HIS A 32 -9.05 -13.47 7.95
CA HIS A 32 -9.14 -12.01 7.85
C HIS A 32 -8.39 -11.48 6.63
N GLN A 33 -7.19 -12.01 6.37
CA GLN A 33 -6.38 -11.66 5.19
C GLN A 33 -7.06 -12.06 3.90
N PHE A 34 -7.65 -13.27 3.86
CA PHE A 34 -8.40 -13.76 2.71
C PHE A 34 -9.56 -12.83 2.35
N TYR A 35 -10.41 -12.48 3.33
CA TYR A 35 -11.56 -11.62 3.07
C TYR A 35 -11.16 -10.19 2.72
N ALA A 36 -10.14 -9.64 3.39
CA ALA A 36 -9.62 -8.31 3.06
C ALA A 36 -9.12 -8.23 1.63
N VAL A 37 -8.32 -9.22 1.20
CA VAL A 37 -7.77 -9.28 -0.16
C VAL A 37 -8.88 -9.40 -1.21
N GLN A 38 -9.89 -10.26 -0.99
CA GLN A 38 -11.01 -10.40 -1.94
C GLN A 38 -11.79 -9.08 -2.09
N LYS A 39 -12.11 -8.41 -0.99
CA LYS A 39 -12.80 -7.12 -1.01
C LYS A 39 -11.94 -6.03 -1.67
N ALA A 40 -10.64 -6.00 -1.36
CA ALA A 40 -9.72 -5.03 -1.92
C ALA A 40 -9.56 -5.21 -3.44
N LEU A 41 -9.48 -6.44 -3.93
CA LEU A 41 -9.42 -6.72 -5.35
C LEU A 41 -10.64 -6.16 -6.09
N GLU A 42 -11.85 -6.48 -5.62
CA GLU A 42 -13.07 -5.99 -6.27
C GLU A 42 -13.16 -4.46 -6.24
N LYS A 43 -12.77 -3.82 -5.12
CA LYS A 43 -12.74 -2.36 -5.02
C LYS A 43 -11.70 -1.74 -5.97
N VAL A 44 -10.53 -2.34 -6.10
CA VAL A 44 -9.50 -1.88 -7.05
C VAL A 44 -9.99 -2.03 -8.48
N VAL A 45 -10.64 -3.15 -8.83
CA VAL A 45 -11.21 -3.36 -10.18
C VAL A 45 -12.27 -2.30 -10.49
N GLU A 46 -13.20 -2.02 -9.56
CA GLU A 46 -14.20 -0.97 -9.71
C GLU A 46 -13.57 0.42 -9.90
N ALA A 47 -12.66 0.80 -8.99
CA ALA A 47 -12.04 2.12 -8.99
C ALA A 47 -11.11 2.35 -10.21
N SER A 48 -10.53 1.31 -10.78
CA SER A 48 -9.58 1.42 -11.90
C SER A 48 -10.26 1.58 -13.25
N GLN A 49 -11.59 1.38 -13.36
CA GLN A 49 -12.31 1.63 -14.60
C GLN A 49 -12.07 3.06 -15.11
N ILE A 50 -12.26 3.30 -16.40
CA ILE A 50 -12.00 4.61 -17.02
C ILE A 50 -12.77 5.73 -16.31
N ASP A 51 -14.02 5.46 -15.95
CA ASP A 51 -14.94 6.34 -15.20
C ASP A 51 -14.91 6.14 -13.69
N GLY A 52 -14.04 5.24 -13.19
CA GLY A 52 -13.86 4.98 -11.77
C GLY A 52 -13.25 6.16 -11.00
N ASP A 53 -13.50 6.22 -9.71
CA ASP A 53 -13.06 7.31 -8.83
C ASP A 53 -11.57 7.27 -8.46
N LYS A 54 -10.83 6.24 -8.89
CA LYS A 54 -9.41 5.99 -8.59
C LYS A 54 -9.11 5.79 -7.10
N LYS A 55 -10.14 5.51 -6.29
CA LYS A 55 -10.04 5.27 -4.86
C LYS A 55 -10.24 3.78 -4.55
N GLY A 56 -9.14 3.05 -4.45
CA GLY A 56 -9.12 1.62 -4.13
C GLY A 56 -9.52 1.28 -2.70
N GLY A 57 -9.66 2.29 -1.82
CA GLY A 57 -10.09 2.12 -0.44
C GLY A 57 -8.94 1.98 0.56
N VAL A 58 -9.31 1.66 1.80
CA VAL A 58 -8.39 1.51 2.94
C VAL A 58 -8.57 0.14 3.57
N VAL A 59 -7.50 -0.63 3.66
CA VAL A 59 -7.41 -1.83 4.49
C VAL A 59 -6.82 -1.43 5.84
N TRP A 60 -7.68 -1.43 6.86
CA TRP A 60 -7.28 -1.11 8.22
C TRP A 60 -7.12 -2.40 9.02
N HIS A 61 -5.92 -2.91 9.06
CA HIS A 61 -5.55 -4.06 9.87
C HIS A 61 -4.49 -3.67 10.89
N THR A 62 -4.70 -4.05 12.15
CA THR A 62 -3.80 -3.71 13.25
C THR A 62 -2.35 -4.12 12.98
N GLN A 63 -1.41 -3.50 13.66
CA GLN A 63 0.00 -3.88 13.55
C GLN A 63 0.17 -5.34 14.00
N GLY A 64 0.96 -6.11 13.24
CA GLY A 64 1.15 -7.54 13.49
C GLY A 64 0.12 -8.46 12.82
N ALA A 65 -0.94 -7.95 12.20
CA ALA A 65 -1.94 -8.74 11.47
C ALA A 65 -1.45 -9.39 10.15
N GLY A 66 -0.19 -9.13 9.76
CA GLY A 66 0.40 -9.72 8.56
C GLY A 66 0.10 -8.98 7.25
N LYS A 67 -0.01 -7.64 7.30
CA LYS A 67 -0.28 -6.79 6.13
C LYS A 67 0.65 -7.03 4.95
N SER A 68 1.93 -7.35 5.19
CA SER A 68 2.87 -7.68 4.10
C SER A 68 2.42 -8.90 3.30
N LEU A 69 1.89 -9.93 3.97
CA LEU A 69 1.33 -11.12 3.31
C LEU A 69 0.07 -10.78 2.53
N GLU A 70 -0.82 -9.93 3.10
CA GLU A 70 -2.02 -9.44 2.41
C GLU A 70 -1.69 -8.69 1.13
N MET A 71 -0.74 -7.73 1.21
CA MET A 71 -0.29 -6.97 0.05
C MET A 71 0.30 -7.87 -1.03
N THR A 72 1.06 -8.90 -0.66
CA THR A 72 1.64 -9.86 -1.60
C THR A 72 0.56 -10.73 -2.26
N CYS A 73 -0.39 -11.25 -1.48
CA CYS A 73 -1.52 -12.03 -2.01
C CYS A 73 -2.39 -11.19 -2.94
N LEU A 74 -2.66 -9.95 -2.57
CA LEU A 74 -3.42 -9.02 -3.39
C LEU A 74 -2.68 -8.68 -4.69
N ALA A 75 -1.39 -8.42 -4.63
CA ALA A 75 -0.56 -8.15 -5.81
C ALA A 75 -0.61 -9.32 -6.80
N GLY A 76 -0.50 -10.56 -6.32
CA GLY A 76 -0.62 -11.75 -7.16
C GLY A 76 -1.99 -11.86 -7.86
N GLN A 77 -3.07 -11.51 -7.17
CA GLN A 77 -4.40 -11.49 -7.79
C GLN A 77 -4.56 -10.32 -8.78
N ILE A 78 -4.08 -9.12 -8.43
CA ILE A 78 -4.10 -7.93 -9.31
C ILE A 78 -3.37 -8.22 -10.63
N VAL A 79 -2.16 -8.79 -10.56
CA VAL A 79 -1.37 -9.12 -11.76
C VAL A 79 -2.09 -10.16 -12.63
N SER A 80 -2.82 -11.10 -12.01
CA SER A 80 -3.50 -12.19 -12.71
C SER A 80 -4.91 -11.83 -13.20
N ASP A 81 -5.49 -10.71 -12.74
CA ASP A 81 -6.87 -10.34 -13.07
C ASP A 81 -6.95 -9.67 -14.46
N ILE A 82 -7.60 -10.37 -15.39
CA ILE A 82 -7.77 -9.89 -16.77
C ILE A 82 -8.51 -8.55 -16.87
N ARG A 83 -9.39 -8.23 -15.90
CA ARG A 83 -10.15 -6.98 -15.87
C ARG A 83 -9.26 -5.75 -15.70
N LEU A 84 -8.06 -5.93 -15.14
CA LEU A 84 -7.08 -4.87 -14.89
C LEU A 84 -6.07 -4.67 -16.04
N GLY A 85 -6.10 -5.53 -17.07
CA GLY A 85 -5.29 -5.36 -18.29
C GLY A 85 -3.78 -5.38 -18.05
N ASN A 86 -3.29 -6.33 -17.25
CA ASN A 86 -1.88 -6.46 -16.87
C ASN A 86 -1.31 -5.17 -16.25
N PRO A 87 -1.78 -4.76 -15.06
CA PRO A 87 -1.44 -3.48 -14.48
C PRO A 87 0.01 -3.42 -13.98
N THR A 88 0.57 -2.21 -13.93
CA THR A 88 1.80 -1.96 -13.16
C THR A 88 1.44 -1.66 -11.72
N ILE A 89 2.04 -2.39 -10.77
CA ILE A 89 1.88 -2.12 -9.33
C ILE A 89 3.04 -1.23 -8.86
N VAL A 90 2.70 -0.11 -8.23
CA VAL A 90 3.67 0.77 -7.57
C VAL A 90 3.48 0.68 -6.06
N MET A 91 4.45 0.06 -5.38
CA MET A 91 4.50 -0.03 -3.93
C MET A 91 5.16 1.21 -3.36
N VAL A 92 4.43 1.95 -2.53
CA VAL A 92 4.93 3.18 -1.90
C VAL A 92 5.06 2.98 -0.40
N THR A 93 6.29 3.08 0.11
CA THR A 93 6.61 2.94 1.53
C THR A 93 7.09 4.27 2.14
N ASP A 94 7.10 4.38 3.47
CA ASP A 94 7.58 5.57 4.17
C ASP A 94 9.11 5.60 4.30
N ARG A 95 9.74 4.45 4.57
CA ARG A 95 11.18 4.36 4.90
C ARG A 95 11.87 3.25 4.14
N GLN A 96 13.13 3.50 3.78
CA GLN A 96 13.97 2.50 3.10
C GLN A 96 14.16 1.19 3.89
N ASP A 97 14.20 1.25 5.22
CA ASP A 97 14.38 0.06 6.06
C ASP A 97 13.15 -0.88 6.02
N LEU A 98 11.93 -0.31 6.01
CA LEU A 98 10.69 -1.08 5.85
C LEU A 98 10.51 -1.56 4.41
N ASP A 99 10.98 -0.76 3.45
CA ASP A 99 11.03 -1.10 2.02
C ASP A 99 11.80 -2.41 1.78
N GLY A 100 12.96 -2.59 2.45
CA GLY A 100 13.76 -3.81 2.35
C GLY A 100 13.04 -5.07 2.85
N GLN A 101 12.30 -4.99 3.96
CA GLN A 101 11.56 -6.13 4.51
C GLN A 101 10.36 -6.51 3.62
N LEU A 102 9.54 -5.53 3.23
CA LEU A 102 8.39 -5.77 2.35
C LEU A 102 8.84 -6.22 0.96
N PHE A 103 9.89 -5.59 0.43
CA PHE A 103 10.51 -5.97 -0.84
C PHE A 103 10.99 -7.43 -0.82
N GLY A 104 11.61 -7.88 0.30
CA GLY A 104 12.02 -9.27 0.49
C GLY A 104 10.84 -10.24 0.37
N VAL A 105 9.72 -9.97 1.07
CA VAL A 105 8.53 -10.83 1.00
C VAL A 105 7.97 -10.92 -0.42
N PHE A 106 7.97 -9.82 -1.17
CA PHE A 106 7.53 -9.82 -2.58
C PHE A 106 8.53 -10.56 -3.49
N ASN A 107 9.83 -10.39 -3.25
CA ASN A 107 10.85 -11.07 -4.02
C ASN A 107 10.77 -12.60 -3.85
N ASP A 108 10.52 -13.06 -2.62
CA ASP A 108 10.39 -14.48 -2.30
C ASP A 108 9.10 -15.09 -2.86
N ALA A 109 8.10 -14.26 -3.15
CA ALA A 109 6.82 -14.65 -3.77
C ALA A 109 6.84 -14.58 -5.31
N GLY A 110 8.00 -14.64 -5.95
CA GLY A 110 8.15 -14.50 -7.41
C GLY A 110 7.27 -15.44 -8.22
N ASP A 111 7.06 -16.67 -7.75
CA ASP A 111 6.17 -17.64 -8.41
C ASP A 111 4.71 -17.17 -8.42
N LEU A 112 4.25 -16.53 -7.35
CA LEU A 112 2.90 -15.97 -7.26
C LEU A 112 2.75 -14.73 -8.14
N LEU A 113 3.78 -13.90 -8.18
CA LEU A 113 3.76 -12.61 -8.85
C LEU A 113 4.08 -12.70 -10.35
N GLY A 114 4.65 -13.82 -10.79
CA GLY A 114 5.06 -14.05 -12.17
C GLY A 114 6.30 -13.26 -12.61
N GLU A 115 6.81 -12.37 -11.76
CA GLU A 115 8.04 -11.59 -11.99
C GLU A 115 8.67 -11.11 -10.68
N SER A 116 9.97 -10.81 -10.72
CA SER A 116 10.66 -10.20 -9.59
C SER A 116 10.37 -8.71 -9.51
N PRO A 117 10.08 -8.18 -8.30
CA PRO A 117 9.88 -6.76 -8.11
C PRO A 117 11.16 -5.97 -8.41
N LYS A 118 11.01 -4.72 -8.85
CA LYS A 118 12.12 -3.79 -9.06
C LYS A 118 12.04 -2.64 -8.07
N GLN A 119 13.19 -2.21 -7.58
CA GLN A 119 13.28 -1.07 -6.68
C GLN A 119 13.77 0.16 -7.43
N ALA A 120 12.99 1.25 -7.41
CA ALA A 120 13.41 2.53 -7.96
C ALA A 120 14.16 3.34 -6.91
N ASN A 121 15.46 3.58 -7.13
CA ASN A 121 16.32 4.32 -6.20
C ASN A 121 16.32 5.84 -6.43
N SER A 122 15.74 6.30 -7.54
CA SER A 122 15.60 7.71 -7.89
C SER A 122 14.29 7.97 -8.64
N ILE A 123 13.87 9.24 -8.73
CA ILE A 123 12.73 9.67 -9.55
C ILE A 123 12.94 9.33 -11.03
N LYS A 124 14.17 9.56 -11.52
CA LYS A 124 14.51 9.21 -12.89
C LYS A 124 14.32 7.73 -13.16
N GLU A 125 14.85 6.88 -12.29
CA GLU A 125 14.69 5.41 -12.41
C GLU A 125 13.21 4.99 -12.34
N LEU A 126 12.41 5.60 -11.44
CA LEU A 126 10.97 5.35 -11.38
C LEU A 126 10.28 5.73 -12.70
N LYS A 127 10.63 6.88 -13.28
CA LYS A 127 10.10 7.33 -14.57
C LYS A 127 10.49 6.38 -15.69
N ASP A 128 11.76 5.98 -15.75
CA ASP A 128 12.26 5.04 -16.74
C ASP A 128 11.53 3.70 -16.64
N LEU A 129 11.41 3.13 -15.43
CA LEU A 129 10.68 1.88 -15.20
C LEU A 129 9.20 1.94 -15.59
N LEU A 130 8.56 3.10 -15.40
CA LEU A 130 7.16 3.33 -15.80
C LEU A 130 7.00 3.56 -17.31
N SER A 131 8.02 4.13 -17.96
CA SER A 131 8.01 4.47 -19.39
C SER A 131 8.42 3.29 -20.27
N ASP A 132 9.36 2.45 -19.81
CA ASP A 132 9.93 1.33 -20.56
C ASP A 132 8.92 0.20 -20.81
N ARG A 133 7.82 0.18 -20.05
CA ARG A 133 6.79 -0.84 -20.16
C ARG A 133 5.41 -0.23 -20.38
N PRO A 134 4.67 -0.70 -21.38
CA PRO A 134 3.27 -0.26 -21.58
C PRO A 134 2.34 -0.88 -20.54
N SER A 135 2.74 -1.98 -19.89
CA SER A 135 1.95 -2.72 -18.88
C SER A 135 2.82 -3.66 -18.05
N GLY A 136 2.26 -4.17 -16.96
CA GLY A 136 2.92 -5.10 -16.05
C GLY A 136 4.01 -4.45 -15.19
N GLY A 137 4.58 -5.24 -14.31
CA GLY A 137 5.67 -4.84 -13.44
C GLY A 137 5.25 -4.48 -12.02
N ILE A 138 6.13 -4.81 -11.08
CA ILE A 138 5.99 -4.41 -9.67
C ILE A 138 7.19 -3.53 -9.32
N ILE A 139 6.93 -2.29 -8.95
CA ILE A 139 7.95 -1.27 -8.70
C ILE A 139 7.83 -0.79 -7.26
N PHE A 140 8.90 -0.93 -6.49
CA PHE A 140 9.01 -0.39 -5.13
C PHE A 140 9.64 0.99 -5.16
N THR A 141 9.10 1.91 -4.37
CA THR A 141 9.62 3.27 -4.21
C THR A 141 9.23 3.83 -2.86
N THR A 142 9.91 4.87 -2.42
CA THR A 142 9.56 5.59 -1.18
C THR A 142 8.89 6.92 -1.51
N ILE A 143 7.99 7.38 -0.63
CA ILE A 143 7.27 8.64 -0.81
C ILE A 143 8.21 9.85 -0.95
N GLN A 144 9.40 9.78 -0.31
CA GLN A 144 10.39 10.87 -0.35
C GLN A 144 10.94 11.16 -1.75
N LYS A 145 10.82 10.20 -2.67
CA LYS A 145 11.25 10.39 -4.06
C LYS A 145 10.33 11.30 -4.87
N PHE A 146 9.10 11.53 -4.39
CA PHE A 146 8.15 12.45 -5.01
C PHE A 146 8.34 13.91 -4.56
N ARG A 147 9.56 14.28 -4.15
CA ARG A 147 9.86 15.69 -3.83
C ARG A 147 10.08 16.45 -5.15
N PRO A 148 9.29 17.53 -5.39
CA PRO A 148 9.53 18.42 -6.55
C PRO A 148 10.96 18.98 -6.52
N GLU A 149 11.55 19.22 -7.68
CA GLU A 149 12.81 19.92 -7.78
C GLU A 149 12.67 21.39 -7.34
N LYS A 150 13.80 22.05 -7.02
CA LYS A 150 13.78 23.35 -6.31
C LYS A 150 13.01 24.47 -7.02
N ASP A 151 12.81 24.36 -8.33
CA ASP A 151 12.18 25.37 -9.17
C ASP A 151 10.84 24.91 -9.78
N GLU A 152 10.34 23.70 -9.40
CA GLU A 152 9.07 23.17 -9.89
C GLU A 152 7.93 23.42 -8.90
N GLU A 153 6.88 24.12 -9.33
CA GLU A 153 5.65 24.32 -8.55
C GLU A 153 4.79 23.04 -8.47
N LYS A 154 4.90 22.16 -9.47
CA LYS A 154 4.17 20.89 -9.55
C LYS A 154 5.13 19.77 -9.93
N PHE A 155 4.86 18.59 -9.39
CA PHE A 155 5.56 17.38 -9.76
C PHE A 155 5.20 16.99 -11.20
N SER A 156 6.20 16.65 -12.01
CA SER A 156 5.98 16.27 -13.42
C SER A 156 5.27 14.91 -13.52
N ILE A 157 4.40 14.76 -14.52
CA ILE A 157 3.70 13.49 -14.80
C ILE A 157 4.74 12.42 -15.16
N LEU A 158 4.72 11.31 -14.43
CA LEU A 158 5.57 10.13 -14.69
C LEU A 158 4.93 9.24 -15.75
N THR A 159 3.62 9.02 -15.64
CA THR A 159 2.81 8.31 -16.63
C THR A 159 1.35 8.73 -16.49
N ASP A 160 0.62 8.74 -17.59
CA ASP A 160 -0.82 8.99 -17.66
C ASP A 160 -1.66 7.71 -17.83
N ARG A 161 -1.02 6.54 -17.70
CA ARG A 161 -1.69 5.25 -17.84
C ARG A 161 -2.73 5.03 -16.75
N HIS A 162 -3.86 4.41 -17.14
CA HIS A 162 -4.94 4.01 -16.24
C HIS A 162 -4.70 2.66 -15.54
N ASN A 163 -3.88 1.78 -16.14
CA ASN A 163 -3.55 0.49 -15.59
C ASN A 163 -2.34 0.56 -14.63
N VAL A 164 -2.34 1.53 -13.73
CA VAL A 164 -1.36 1.66 -12.64
C VAL A 164 -2.10 1.58 -11.31
N ILE A 165 -1.69 0.67 -10.46
CA ILE A 165 -2.22 0.48 -9.12
C ILE A 165 -1.15 0.88 -8.11
N VAL A 166 -1.44 1.87 -7.29
CA VAL A 166 -0.54 2.32 -6.22
C VAL A 166 -0.99 1.74 -4.90
N MET A 167 -0.16 0.94 -4.28
CA MET A 167 -0.38 0.37 -2.95
C MET A 167 0.52 1.11 -1.96
N CYS A 168 -0.09 1.83 -1.01
CA CYS A 168 0.61 2.60 0.00
C CYS A 168 0.65 1.84 1.32
N ASP A 169 1.86 1.46 1.76
CA ASP A 169 2.07 0.92 3.09
C ASP A 169 2.19 2.05 4.12
N GLU A 170 1.68 1.79 5.34
CA GLU A 170 1.61 2.76 6.44
C GLU A 170 1.09 4.14 5.98
N ALA A 171 -0.02 4.11 5.22
CA ALA A 171 -0.56 5.28 4.53
C ALA A 171 -0.78 6.50 5.45
N HIS A 172 -1.06 6.27 6.73
CA HIS A 172 -1.20 7.32 7.74
C HIS A 172 0.07 8.18 7.93
N ARG A 173 1.25 7.67 7.52
CA ARG A 173 2.53 8.40 7.60
C ARG A 173 2.89 9.09 6.28
N THR A 174 2.47 8.52 5.17
CA THR A 174 2.92 8.93 3.84
C THR A 174 1.95 9.84 3.12
N GLN A 175 0.66 9.77 3.45
CA GLN A 175 -0.40 10.37 2.67
C GLN A 175 -1.03 11.58 3.37
N TYR A 176 -0.26 12.68 3.52
CA TYR A 176 -0.70 13.97 4.08
C TYR A 176 -0.12 15.15 3.28
N GLY A 177 -0.62 16.35 3.56
CA GLY A 177 -0.15 17.59 2.89
C GLY A 177 -0.80 17.83 1.53
N PHE A 178 -2.08 17.48 1.38
CA PHE A 178 -2.87 17.81 0.19
C PHE A 178 -3.25 19.30 0.15
N LYS A 179 -3.42 19.92 1.30
CA LYS A 179 -3.60 21.37 1.41
C LYS A 179 -2.26 22.07 1.23
N GLY A 180 -2.20 23.02 0.30
CA GLY A 180 -0.99 23.82 0.11
C GLY A 180 -0.71 24.69 1.34
N VAL A 181 0.56 24.78 1.72
CA VAL A 181 1.05 25.70 2.75
C VAL A 181 1.89 26.78 2.08
N ILE A 182 1.59 28.04 2.38
CA ILE A 182 2.39 29.16 1.85
C ILE A 182 3.73 29.18 2.59
N ASP A 183 4.81 29.04 1.84
CA ASP A 183 6.16 29.24 2.38
C ASP A 183 6.35 30.73 2.72
N GLN A 184 6.48 31.04 4.00
CA GLN A 184 6.60 32.42 4.51
C GLN A 184 7.85 33.16 3.97
N LYS A 185 8.87 32.43 3.47
CA LYS A 185 10.08 33.03 2.94
C LYS A 185 10.00 33.37 1.45
N THR A 186 9.31 32.55 0.69
CA THR A 186 9.25 32.68 -0.78
C THR A 186 7.88 33.13 -1.28
N GLY A 187 6.82 33.09 -0.45
CA GLY A 187 5.45 33.37 -0.85
C GLY A 187 4.82 32.29 -1.75
N GLN A 188 5.55 31.22 -2.07
CA GLN A 188 5.08 30.15 -2.93
C GLN A 188 4.28 29.11 -2.16
N MET A 189 3.29 28.51 -2.82
CA MET A 189 2.49 27.44 -2.27
C MET A 189 3.25 26.10 -2.40
N LYS A 190 3.52 25.45 -1.24
CA LYS A 190 4.16 24.14 -1.18
C LYS A 190 3.11 23.07 -0.85
N TYR A 191 3.13 21.99 -1.60
CA TYR A 191 2.31 20.81 -1.39
C TYR A 191 3.13 19.67 -0.78
N GLY A 192 2.46 18.77 -0.07
CA GLY A 192 3.11 17.58 0.49
C GLY A 192 3.41 16.51 -0.58
N LEU A 193 4.23 15.54 -0.19
CA LEU A 193 4.68 14.46 -1.07
C LEU A 193 3.53 13.60 -1.61
N ALA A 194 2.46 13.45 -0.83
CA ALA A 194 1.26 12.72 -1.27
C ALA A 194 0.55 13.40 -2.45
N ARG A 195 0.54 14.72 -2.48
CA ARG A 195 0.01 15.46 -3.62
C ARG A 195 0.90 15.28 -4.85
N ALA A 196 2.22 15.37 -4.68
CA ALA A 196 3.18 15.17 -5.76
C ALA A 196 3.09 13.74 -6.36
N LEU A 197 2.91 12.72 -5.51
CA LEU A 197 2.65 11.35 -5.98
C LEU A 197 1.42 11.27 -6.89
N ARG A 198 0.32 11.93 -6.51
CA ARG A 198 -0.90 11.95 -7.32
C ARG A 198 -0.75 12.79 -8.59
N ASP A 199 -0.07 13.90 -8.52
CA ASP A 199 0.23 14.72 -9.69
C ASP A 199 1.13 13.95 -10.70
N GLY A 200 2.06 13.11 -10.20
CA GLY A 200 2.91 12.24 -11.02
C GLY A 200 2.19 11.05 -11.66
N LEU A 201 1.10 10.57 -11.05
CA LEU A 201 0.32 9.40 -11.46
C LEU A 201 -1.19 9.72 -11.48
N PRO A 202 -1.65 10.65 -12.34
CA PRO A 202 -2.98 11.24 -12.24
C PRO A 202 -4.13 10.26 -12.48
N ASN A 203 -3.90 9.20 -13.25
CA ASN A 203 -4.91 8.20 -13.61
C ASN A 203 -4.76 6.87 -12.84
N ALA A 204 -3.80 6.77 -11.93
CA ALA A 204 -3.58 5.58 -11.13
C ALA A 204 -4.66 5.38 -10.07
N THR A 205 -4.95 4.13 -9.75
CA THR A 205 -5.82 3.76 -8.63
C THR A 205 -4.99 3.60 -7.37
N PHE A 206 -5.43 4.18 -6.26
CA PHE A 206 -4.68 4.23 -5.00
C PHE A 206 -5.39 3.42 -3.91
N LEU A 207 -4.68 2.49 -3.31
CA LEU A 207 -5.11 1.66 -2.20
C LEU A 207 -4.18 1.87 -1.00
N ALA A 208 -4.75 1.96 0.20
CA ALA A 208 -4.01 2.15 1.44
C ALA A 208 -4.03 0.91 2.32
N PHE A 209 -2.88 0.61 2.93
CA PHE A 209 -2.74 -0.31 4.05
C PHE A 209 -2.27 0.46 5.28
N THR A 210 -2.92 0.28 6.42
CA THR A 210 -2.54 0.98 7.65
C THR A 210 -3.00 0.23 8.90
N GLY A 211 -2.19 0.32 9.97
CA GLY A 211 -2.61 -0.15 11.30
C GLY A 211 -3.31 0.91 12.13
N THR A 212 -3.18 2.18 11.76
CA THR A 212 -3.66 3.34 12.52
C THR A 212 -4.20 4.42 11.59
N PRO A 213 -5.42 4.26 11.02
CA PRO A 213 -5.99 5.29 10.17
C PRO A 213 -6.19 6.59 10.97
N ILE A 214 -6.02 7.71 10.27
CA ILE A 214 -6.18 9.04 10.86
C ILE A 214 -7.40 9.71 10.22
N SER A 215 -8.24 10.31 11.06
CA SER A 215 -9.36 11.17 10.67
C SER A 215 -9.13 12.56 11.25
N GLN A 216 -8.34 13.39 10.58
CA GLN A 216 -8.10 14.79 10.91
C GLN A 216 -8.06 15.63 9.63
N ASP A 217 -8.46 16.88 9.69
CA ASP A 217 -8.73 17.80 8.56
C ASP A 217 -7.79 17.73 7.33
N ASP A 218 -6.49 17.53 7.54
CA ASP A 218 -5.49 17.44 6.45
C ASP A 218 -4.87 16.03 6.31
N ARG A 219 -5.36 15.07 7.11
CA ARG A 219 -4.81 13.71 7.19
C ARG A 219 -5.89 12.65 7.18
N ASP A 220 -7.02 12.94 6.55
CA ASP A 220 -8.11 11.98 6.45
C ASP A 220 -7.78 10.89 5.42
N THR A 221 -7.49 9.70 5.92
CA THR A 221 -7.14 8.55 5.08
C THR A 221 -8.29 8.16 4.15
N GLN A 222 -9.54 8.25 4.62
CA GLN A 222 -10.72 7.92 3.80
C GLN A 222 -10.98 8.97 2.72
N ALA A 223 -10.79 10.24 3.01
CA ALA A 223 -10.95 11.30 2.00
C ALA A 223 -9.99 11.09 0.81
N VAL A 224 -8.80 10.55 1.09
CA VAL A 224 -7.75 10.33 0.11
C VAL A 224 -7.93 9.04 -0.69
N PHE A 225 -8.22 7.93 -0.01
CA PHE A 225 -8.24 6.60 -0.61
C PHE A 225 -9.64 6.02 -0.83
N GLY A 226 -10.67 6.62 -0.25
CA GLY A 226 -12.02 6.08 -0.21
C GLY A 226 -12.33 5.38 1.11
N GLU A 227 -13.44 4.67 1.16
CA GLU A 227 -13.95 4.00 2.35
C GLU A 227 -13.05 2.85 2.83
N TYR A 228 -13.30 2.41 4.06
CA TYR A 228 -12.69 1.17 4.56
C TYR A 228 -13.21 -0.03 3.77
N VAL A 229 -12.29 -0.74 3.15
CA VAL A 229 -12.55 -2.00 2.44
C VAL A 229 -12.71 -3.14 3.43
N ASP A 230 -11.82 -3.17 4.41
CA ASP A 230 -11.84 -4.15 5.49
C ASP A 230 -11.23 -3.57 6.76
N ILE A 231 -11.75 -4.04 7.91
CA ILE A 231 -11.27 -3.63 9.24
C ILE A 231 -10.97 -4.89 10.05
N TYR A 232 -9.75 -4.98 10.53
CA TYR A 232 -9.33 -5.98 11.50
C TYR A 232 -8.61 -5.25 12.64
N ASP A 233 -9.38 -4.86 13.64
CA ASP A 233 -8.88 -4.03 14.73
C ASP A 233 -8.12 -4.86 15.80
N ILE A 234 -7.58 -4.15 16.79
CA ILE A 234 -6.80 -4.76 17.85
C ILE A 234 -7.65 -5.72 18.72
N GLN A 235 -8.95 -5.44 18.89
CA GLN A 235 -9.83 -6.29 19.67
C GLN A 235 -10.05 -7.63 18.98
N GLN A 236 -10.37 -7.61 17.69
CA GLN A 236 -10.51 -8.82 16.89
C GLN A 236 -9.21 -9.64 16.87
N ALA A 237 -8.06 -8.95 16.72
CA ALA A 237 -6.76 -9.60 16.71
C ALA A 237 -6.41 -10.28 18.06
N VAL A 238 -6.84 -9.70 19.17
CA VAL A 238 -6.71 -10.31 20.51
C VAL A 238 -7.65 -11.49 20.65
N ASP A 239 -8.91 -11.36 20.26
CA ASP A 239 -9.92 -12.42 20.34
C ASP A 239 -9.53 -13.65 19.51
N ASP A 240 -8.90 -13.41 18.35
CA ASP A 240 -8.37 -14.46 17.47
C ASP A 240 -7.01 -15.03 17.94
N GLY A 241 -6.41 -14.46 18.98
CA GLY A 241 -5.07 -14.86 19.45
C GLY A 241 -3.93 -14.47 18.48
N ALA A 242 -4.17 -13.59 17.53
CA ALA A 242 -3.16 -13.08 16.60
C ALA A 242 -2.21 -12.06 17.26
N THR A 243 -2.64 -11.42 18.34
CA THR A 243 -1.84 -10.53 19.18
C THR A 243 -2.20 -10.71 20.66
N VAL A 244 -1.43 -10.05 21.53
CA VAL A 244 -1.67 -10.10 22.99
C VAL A 244 -2.38 -8.84 23.46
N PRO A 245 -3.19 -8.91 24.53
CA PRO A 245 -3.81 -7.73 25.12
C PRO A 245 -2.76 -6.71 25.57
N ILE A 246 -3.02 -5.43 25.30
CA ILE A 246 -2.18 -4.33 25.75
C ILE A 246 -2.74 -3.83 27.08
N TYR A 247 -1.97 -3.95 28.15
CA TYR A 247 -2.28 -3.35 29.45
C TYR A 247 -1.57 -2.02 29.59
N TYR A 248 -2.33 -0.94 29.76
CA TYR A 248 -1.78 0.39 29.98
C TYR A 248 -1.68 0.68 31.47
N GLU A 249 -0.48 0.88 32.00
CA GLU A 249 -0.22 1.34 33.36
C GLU A 249 0.32 2.77 33.33
N SER A 250 -0.46 3.75 33.80
CA SER A 250 -0.02 5.13 33.95
C SER A 250 0.71 5.31 35.26
N ARG A 251 2.02 5.55 35.21
CA ARG A 251 2.84 5.91 36.38
C ARG A 251 3.22 7.38 36.33
N LEU A 252 2.67 8.17 37.27
CA LEU A 252 3.12 9.54 37.51
C LEU A 252 4.42 9.51 38.31
N ALA A 253 5.52 9.94 37.72
CA ALA A 253 6.73 10.20 38.46
C ALA A 253 6.51 11.42 39.35
N LYS A 254 6.49 11.25 40.68
CA LYS A 254 6.54 12.37 41.65
C LYS A 254 7.94 12.89 41.65
N ILE A 255 8.23 13.96 40.88
CA ILE A 255 9.46 14.72 41.01
C ILE A 255 9.31 15.60 42.25
N LYS A 256 10.08 15.32 43.33
CA LYS A 256 10.31 16.28 44.39
C LYS A 256 11.41 17.21 43.89
N LEU A 257 11.08 18.47 43.72
CA LEU A 257 12.07 19.55 43.62
C LEU A 257 12.54 19.83 45.03
N ASP A 258 13.83 19.66 45.29
CA ASP A 258 14.50 20.13 46.52
C ASP A 258 14.72 21.64 46.47
#